data_f9dbfd94cb5930f608229d9ce5737381
#
_entry.id   f9dbfd94cb5930f608229d9ce5737381
#
_cell.length_a   1.000
_cell.length_b   1.000
_cell.length_c   1.000
_cell.angle_alpha   90.00
_cell.angle_beta   90.00
_cell.angle_gamma   90.00
#
_symmetry.space_group_name_H-M   'P 1'
#
loop_
_entity.id
_entity.type
_entity.pdbx_description
1 polymer ?
#
loop_
_entity_poly.entity_id
_entity_poly.type
_entity_poly.pdbx_seq_one_letter_code
_entity_poly.pdbx_strand_id
1 'polypeptide(L)'
;MLFRERLWPSAGILLAASLSLPMLLLAALPFGTQVGFTVAILGTLSLFGLLFITSPTISVDKHLKVGRMRIPLTVLASAEEIEREALRDLIGPKADARAQLFIRGYIKTAVKIQISDPLDPTPYVVISTRRPKELAVALLANRS
;
A
#
# COMPACT_ATOMS: atom_id res chain seq x y z
N MET A 1 16.18 -8.12 -11.00
CA MET A 1 15.10 -7.75 -10.06
C MET A 1 15.70 -7.76 -8.68
N LEU A 2 15.87 -6.58 -8.07
CA LEU A 2 16.65 -6.40 -6.84
C LEU A 2 15.78 -6.43 -5.57
N PHE A 3 14.54 -6.02 -5.70
CA PHE A 3 13.57 -6.06 -4.63
C PHE A 3 12.16 -6.24 -5.21
N ARG A 4 11.36 -7.10 -4.57
CA ARG A 4 9.94 -7.28 -4.89
C ARG A 4 9.18 -7.59 -3.61
N GLU A 5 8.16 -6.79 -3.35
CA GLU A 5 7.24 -6.98 -2.25
C GLU A 5 5.80 -6.77 -2.74
N ARG A 6 4.91 -7.69 -2.42
CA ARG A 6 3.47 -7.51 -2.61
C ARG A 6 2.85 -7.13 -1.27
N LEU A 7 2.18 -6.00 -1.23
CA LEU A 7 1.54 -5.48 -0.03
C LEU A 7 0.19 -6.17 0.21
N TRP A 8 0.24 -7.40 0.67
CA TRP A 8 -0.95 -8.18 0.99
C TRP A 8 -1.71 -7.56 2.17
N PRO A 9 -3.06 -7.69 2.20
CA PRO A 9 -3.85 -7.27 3.36
C PRO A 9 -3.32 -7.93 4.64
N SER A 10 -3.32 -7.18 5.75
CA SER A 10 -2.94 -7.73 7.05
C SER A 10 -4.00 -8.70 7.57
N ALA A 11 -3.60 -9.59 8.48
CA ALA A 11 -4.52 -10.52 9.15
C ALA A 11 -5.70 -9.78 9.83
N GLY A 12 -5.45 -8.59 10.40
CA GLY A 12 -6.50 -7.77 11.01
C GLY A 12 -7.54 -7.27 9.99
N ILE A 13 -7.11 -6.89 8.79
CA ILE A 13 -8.03 -6.50 7.70
C ILE A 13 -8.83 -7.70 7.20
N LEU A 14 -8.19 -8.85 7.05
CA LEU A 14 -8.88 -10.08 6.65
C LEU A 14 -9.91 -10.52 7.70
N LEU A 15 -9.58 -10.40 8.98
CA LEU A 15 -10.51 -10.67 10.08
C LEU A 15 -11.69 -9.68 10.05
N ALA A 16 -11.43 -8.38 9.90
CA ALA A 16 -12.47 -7.37 9.78
C ALA A 16 -13.36 -7.61 8.55
N ALA A 17 -12.77 -7.99 7.41
CA ALA A 17 -13.51 -8.32 6.21
C ALA A 17 -14.39 -9.57 6.38
N SER A 18 -13.95 -10.55 7.18
CA SER A 18 -14.75 -11.76 7.47
C SER A 18 -16.05 -11.46 8.23
N LEU A 19 -16.10 -10.36 9.00
CA LEU A 19 -17.31 -9.89 9.66
C LEU A 19 -18.40 -9.44 8.68
N SER A 20 -18.06 -9.19 7.42
CA SER A 20 -19.04 -8.91 6.39
C SER A 20 -20.00 -10.08 6.13
N LEU A 21 -19.55 -11.32 6.35
CA LEU A 21 -20.36 -12.52 6.14
C LEU A 21 -21.63 -12.55 7.03
N PRO A 22 -21.54 -12.46 8.36
CA PRO A 22 -22.75 -12.43 9.21
C PRO A 22 -23.56 -11.14 8.99
N MET A 23 -22.92 -10.01 8.71
CA MET A 23 -23.67 -8.77 8.43
C MET A 23 -24.50 -8.87 7.16
N LEU A 24 -23.94 -9.37 6.09
CA LEU A 24 -24.64 -9.57 4.81
C LEU A 24 -25.74 -10.62 4.95
N LEU A 25 -25.47 -11.69 5.71
CA LEU A 25 -26.46 -12.72 6.00
C LEU A 25 -27.67 -12.12 6.70
N LEU A 26 -27.48 -11.39 7.81
CA LEU A 26 -28.55 -10.77 8.57
C LEU A 26 -29.33 -9.75 7.73
N ALA A 27 -28.66 -8.95 6.91
CA ALA A 27 -29.29 -7.95 6.05
C ALA A 27 -30.17 -8.60 4.96
N ALA A 28 -29.80 -9.75 4.46
CA ALA A 28 -30.50 -10.41 3.35
C ALA A 28 -31.51 -11.49 3.82
N LEU A 29 -31.48 -11.90 5.09
CA LEU A 29 -32.44 -12.87 5.65
C LEU A 29 -33.93 -12.53 5.42
N PRO A 30 -34.37 -11.26 5.49
CA PRO A 30 -35.78 -10.91 5.21
C PRO A 30 -36.26 -11.29 3.81
N PHE A 31 -35.34 -11.46 2.87
CA PHE A 31 -35.65 -11.86 1.49
C PHE A 31 -35.67 -13.38 1.29
N GLY A 32 -35.43 -14.14 2.35
CA GLY A 32 -35.41 -15.60 2.38
C GLY A 32 -34.03 -16.17 2.75
N THR A 33 -34.02 -17.31 3.42
CA THR A 33 -32.81 -17.94 3.94
C THR A 33 -31.79 -18.27 2.83
N GLN A 34 -32.28 -18.77 1.70
CA GLN A 34 -31.44 -19.12 0.56
C GLN A 34 -30.77 -17.86 -0.06
N VAL A 35 -31.54 -16.78 -0.18
CA VAL A 35 -31.05 -15.49 -0.64
C VAL A 35 -30.00 -14.94 0.33
N GLY A 36 -30.27 -15.04 1.65
CA GLY A 36 -29.35 -14.60 2.70
C GLY A 36 -27.98 -15.26 2.58
N PHE A 37 -27.91 -16.58 2.48
CA PHE A 37 -26.66 -17.32 2.32
C PHE A 37 -25.95 -17.00 1.00
N THR A 38 -26.67 -16.89 -0.09
CA THR A 38 -26.10 -16.58 -1.41
C THR A 38 -25.44 -15.18 -1.38
N VAL A 39 -26.14 -14.17 -0.90
CA VAL A 39 -25.64 -12.79 -0.79
C VAL A 39 -24.44 -12.72 0.15
N ALA A 40 -24.50 -13.38 1.31
CA ALA A 40 -23.40 -13.39 2.27
C ALA A 40 -22.12 -14.00 1.68
N ILE A 41 -22.23 -15.15 1.04
CA ILE A 41 -21.07 -15.85 0.46
C ILE A 41 -20.50 -15.07 -0.71
N LEU A 42 -21.32 -14.68 -1.69
CA LEU A 42 -20.85 -13.96 -2.88
C LEU A 42 -20.31 -12.58 -2.53
N GLY A 43 -20.96 -11.85 -1.61
CA GLY A 43 -20.52 -10.55 -1.16
C GLY A 43 -19.17 -10.61 -0.43
N THR A 44 -19.01 -11.57 0.48
CA THR A 44 -17.75 -11.77 1.20
C THR A 44 -16.62 -12.20 0.27
N LEU A 45 -16.86 -13.15 -0.63
CA LEU A 45 -15.88 -13.57 -1.63
C LEU A 45 -15.47 -12.43 -2.56
N SER A 46 -16.43 -11.60 -2.99
CA SER A 46 -16.15 -10.42 -3.80
C SER A 46 -15.27 -9.41 -3.05
N LEU A 47 -15.53 -9.17 -1.77
CA LEU A 47 -14.73 -8.28 -0.93
C LEU A 47 -13.30 -8.79 -0.78
N PHE A 48 -13.12 -10.08 -0.49
CA PHE A 48 -11.78 -10.69 -0.42
C PHE A 48 -11.06 -10.60 -1.76
N GLY A 49 -11.73 -10.96 -2.85
CA GLY A 49 -11.18 -10.84 -4.20
C GLY A 49 -10.69 -9.42 -4.50
N LEU A 50 -11.49 -8.41 -4.17
CA LEU A 50 -11.14 -7.00 -4.36
C LEU A 50 -9.92 -6.61 -3.53
N LEU A 51 -9.83 -7.02 -2.25
CA LEU A 51 -8.68 -6.74 -1.38
C LEU A 51 -7.38 -7.33 -1.96
N PHE A 52 -7.43 -8.55 -2.51
CA PHE A 52 -6.27 -9.20 -3.12
C PHE A 52 -5.88 -8.58 -4.47
N ILE A 53 -6.85 -8.27 -5.32
CA ILE A 53 -6.61 -7.67 -6.64
C ILE A 53 -6.03 -6.26 -6.51
N THR A 54 -6.52 -5.48 -5.55
CA THR A 54 -6.06 -4.10 -5.31
C THR A 54 -4.74 -4.01 -4.53
N SER A 55 -4.16 -5.15 -4.10
CA SER A 55 -2.88 -5.17 -3.40
C SER A 55 -1.74 -4.76 -4.32
N PRO A 56 -1.10 -3.59 -4.12
CA PRO A 56 -0.03 -3.13 -4.98
C PRO A 56 1.24 -3.95 -4.77
N THR A 57 2.04 -4.03 -5.83
CA THR A 57 3.39 -4.61 -5.78
C THR A 57 4.42 -3.50 -5.87
N ILE A 58 5.41 -3.53 -4.98
CA ILE A 58 6.62 -2.71 -5.06
C ILE A 58 7.69 -3.56 -5.73
N SER A 59 8.34 -3.03 -6.73
CA SER A 59 9.50 -3.67 -7.35
C SER A 59 10.57 -2.65 -7.69
N VAL A 60 11.82 -3.03 -7.47
CA VAL A 60 13.00 -2.24 -7.78
C VAL A 60 13.86 -3.01 -8.77
N ASP A 61 14.13 -2.39 -9.89
CA ASP A 61 15.05 -2.87 -10.92
C ASP A 61 15.83 -1.67 -11.44
N LYS A 62 15.67 -1.26 -12.68
CA LYS A 62 16.16 0.03 -13.21
C LYS A 62 15.23 1.20 -12.84
N HIS A 63 14.03 0.89 -12.45
CA HIS A 63 13.01 1.83 -12.00
C HIS A 63 12.38 1.32 -10.71
N LEU A 64 12.03 2.25 -9.83
CA LEU A 64 11.12 1.97 -8.73
C LEU A 64 9.68 1.93 -9.29
N LYS A 65 9.03 0.80 -9.16
CA LYS A 65 7.63 0.61 -9.56
C LYS A 65 6.77 0.39 -8.34
N VAL A 66 5.75 1.20 -8.17
CA VAL A 66 4.74 1.06 -7.11
C VAL A 66 3.36 1.17 -7.75
N GLY A 67 2.69 0.04 -7.91
CA GLY A 67 1.43 0.00 -8.64
C GLY A 67 1.60 0.48 -10.09
N ARG A 68 1.03 1.64 -10.41
CA ARG A 68 1.13 2.26 -11.75
C ARG A 68 2.27 3.28 -11.87
N MET A 69 2.83 3.71 -10.75
CA MET A 69 3.91 4.69 -10.73
C MET A 69 5.25 4.04 -11.09
N ARG A 70 6.05 4.76 -11.87
CA ARG A 70 7.42 4.37 -12.23
C ARG A 70 8.34 5.57 -12.06
N ILE A 71 9.37 5.42 -11.23
CA ILE A 71 10.38 6.45 -10.99
C ILE A 71 11.75 5.88 -11.40
N PRO A 72 12.49 6.55 -12.28
CA PRO A 72 13.88 6.17 -12.57
C PRO A 72 14.73 6.29 -11.30
N LEU A 73 15.61 5.33 -11.05
CA LEU A 73 16.48 5.38 -9.88
C LEU A 73 17.49 6.53 -9.92
N THR A 74 17.76 7.06 -11.11
CA THR A 74 18.69 8.17 -11.36
C THR A 74 18.24 9.49 -10.74
N VAL A 75 16.93 9.69 -10.55
CA VAL A 75 16.37 10.92 -9.96
C VAL A 75 16.18 10.83 -8.44
N LEU A 76 16.54 9.72 -7.83
CA LEU A 76 16.42 9.54 -6.38
C LEU A 76 17.58 10.21 -5.66
N ALA A 77 17.29 11.19 -4.80
CA ALA A 77 18.32 11.87 -4.00
C ALA A 77 18.65 11.07 -2.73
N SER A 78 17.65 10.63 -2.00
CA SER A 78 17.83 9.82 -0.78
C SER A 78 16.66 8.87 -0.57
N ALA A 79 16.90 7.82 0.22
CA ALA A 79 15.87 6.90 0.69
C ALA A 79 16.08 6.67 2.20
N GLU A 80 15.10 7.07 2.99
CA GLU A 80 15.13 7.01 4.45
C GLU A 80 14.03 6.11 4.98
N GLU A 81 14.39 5.25 5.93
CA GLU A 81 13.41 4.46 6.67
C GLU A 81 12.60 5.36 7.59
N ILE A 82 11.28 5.19 7.60
CA ILE A 82 10.36 5.94 8.43
C ILE A 82 9.55 4.98 9.29
N GLU A 83 9.62 5.21 10.59
CA GLU A 83 8.80 4.51 11.58
C GLU A 83 7.40 5.14 11.72
N ARG A 84 6.54 4.44 12.43
CA ARG A 84 5.12 4.75 12.57
C ARG A 84 4.82 6.19 13.02
N GLU A 85 5.59 6.73 13.96
CA GLU A 85 5.34 8.08 14.50
C GLU A 85 5.66 9.15 13.46
N ALA A 86 6.83 9.06 12.84
CA ALA A 86 7.25 9.98 11.78
C ALA A 86 6.34 9.85 10.53
N LEU A 87 5.83 8.65 10.25
CA LEU A 87 4.88 8.44 9.17
C LEU A 87 3.55 9.16 9.43
N ARG A 88 3.05 9.13 10.67
CA ARG A 88 1.83 9.87 11.05
C ARG A 88 1.99 11.37 10.88
N ASP A 89 3.15 11.92 11.27
CA ASP A 89 3.45 13.33 11.09
C ASP A 89 3.48 13.75 9.62
N LEU A 90 4.07 12.92 8.77
CA LEU A 90 4.15 13.16 7.32
C LEU A 90 2.81 13.05 6.58
N ILE A 91 1.89 12.24 7.10
CA ILE A 91 0.53 12.11 6.55
C ILE A 91 -0.37 13.24 7.07
N GLY A 92 -0.13 13.71 8.28
CA GLY A 92 -0.94 14.68 9.00
C GLY A 92 -0.36 16.08 8.98
N PRO A 93 0.08 16.62 10.15
CA PRO A 93 0.43 18.03 10.30
C PRO A 93 1.59 18.53 9.43
N LYS A 94 2.51 17.64 9.06
CA LYS A 94 3.68 17.94 8.22
C LYS A 94 3.54 17.48 6.76
N ALA A 95 2.31 17.18 6.32
CA ALA A 95 2.05 16.74 4.95
C ALA A 95 2.31 17.86 3.95
N ASP A 96 3.11 17.59 2.92
CA ASP A 96 3.26 18.47 1.76
C ASP A 96 2.26 18.03 0.68
N ALA A 97 1.43 18.97 0.22
CA ALA A 97 0.41 18.69 -0.80
C ALA A 97 1.00 18.26 -2.15
N ARG A 98 2.29 18.52 -2.38
CA ARG A 98 3.01 18.12 -3.60
C ARG A 98 3.65 16.74 -3.49
N ALA A 99 3.73 16.19 -2.27
CA ALA A 99 4.30 14.87 -2.06
C ALA A 99 3.35 13.77 -2.53
N GLN A 100 3.92 12.68 -3.05
CA GLN A 100 3.14 11.49 -3.41
C GLN A 100 3.20 10.47 -2.29
N LEU A 101 2.02 10.05 -1.83
CA LEU A 101 1.86 9.16 -0.68
C LEU A 101 1.24 7.84 -1.14
N PHE A 102 2.02 6.76 -1.12
CA PHE A 102 1.57 5.38 -1.36
C PHE A 102 1.47 4.62 -0.04
N ILE A 103 0.47 4.99 0.76
CA ILE A 103 0.33 4.52 2.14
C ILE A 103 -0.79 3.50 2.23
N ARG A 104 -0.50 2.42 2.97
CA ARG A 104 -1.48 1.42 3.37
C ARG A 104 -1.63 1.44 4.88
N GLY A 105 -2.84 1.74 5.34
CA GLY A 105 -3.14 1.92 6.77
C GLY A 105 -2.80 0.72 7.66
N TYR A 106 -2.72 -0.48 7.08
CA TYR A 106 -2.35 -1.71 7.77
C TYR A 106 -0.83 -1.99 7.80
N ILE A 107 0.00 -1.12 7.17
CA ILE A 107 1.46 -1.20 7.20
C ILE A 107 1.97 -0.01 7.99
N LYS A 108 2.78 -0.29 9.02
CA LYS A 108 3.21 0.71 10.02
C LYS A 108 4.53 1.39 9.70
N THR A 109 5.27 0.84 8.75
CA THR A 109 6.60 1.32 8.34
C THR A 109 6.57 1.76 6.88
N ALA A 110 7.45 2.69 6.53
CA ALA A 110 7.54 3.24 5.18
C ALA A 110 8.97 3.65 4.84
N VAL A 111 9.21 3.95 3.59
CA VAL A 111 10.43 4.60 3.10
C VAL A 111 10.05 5.94 2.50
N LYS A 112 10.69 7.01 2.94
CA LYS A 112 10.63 8.34 2.34
C LYS A 112 11.74 8.48 1.33
N ILE A 113 11.39 8.78 0.11
CA ILE A 113 12.30 8.90 -1.01
C ILE A 113 12.26 10.36 -1.47
N GLN A 114 13.40 11.04 -1.41
CA GLN A 114 13.52 12.39 -1.95
C GLN A 114 13.81 12.29 -3.44
N ILE A 115 13.09 13.11 -4.22
CA ILE A 115 13.26 13.21 -5.67
C ILE A 115 14.05 14.48 -5.97
N SER A 116 15.09 14.33 -6.78
CA SER A 116 15.91 15.43 -7.29
C SER A 116 15.76 15.52 -8.81
N ASP A 117 14.55 15.82 -9.27
CA ASP A 117 14.26 16.07 -10.68
C ASP A 117 13.83 17.54 -10.83
N PRO A 118 14.60 18.37 -11.60
CA PRO A 118 14.23 19.76 -11.83
C PRO A 118 12.90 19.94 -12.57
N LEU A 119 12.43 18.90 -13.27
CA LEU A 119 11.20 18.94 -14.07
C LEU A 119 9.98 18.45 -13.28
N ASP A 120 10.18 17.76 -12.15
CA ASP A 120 9.10 17.23 -11.33
C ASP A 120 8.94 18.08 -10.05
N PRO A 121 7.77 18.71 -9.81
CA PRO A 121 7.51 19.49 -8.61
C PRO A 121 7.36 18.64 -7.35
N THR A 122 7.38 17.31 -7.47
CA THR A 122 7.22 16.38 -6.34
C THR A 122 8.48 16.38 -5.47
N PRO A 123 8.41 16.85 -4.18
CA PRO A 123 9.61 16.94 -3.34
C PRO A 123 10.05 15.57 -2.82
N TYR A 124 9.09 14.71 -2.49
CA TYR A 124 9.36 13.37 -1.98
C TYR A 124 8.17 12.42 -2.20
N VAL A 125 8.46 11.13 -2.13
CA VAL A 125 7.47 10.05 -2.18
C VAL A 125 7.59 9.21 -0.93
N VAL A 126 6.47 8.85 -0.32
CA VAL A 126 6.41 7.96 0.85
C VAL A 126 5.71 6.67 0.45
N ILE A 127 6.36 5.54 0.68
CA ILE A 127 5.87 4.22 0.28
C ILE A 127 5.81 3.32 1.49
N SER A 128 4.62 2.82 1.82
CA SER A 128 4.45 1.80 2.86
C SER A 128 5.10 0.50 2.44
N THR A 129 5.93 -0.07 3.31
CA THR A 129 6.58 -1.36 3.13
C THR A 129 6.78 -2.04 4.47
N ARG A 130 6.73 -3.37 4.50
CA ARG A 130 7.09 -4.17 5.69
C ARG A 130 8.59 -4.41 5.81
N ARG A 131 9.34 -4.09 4.75
CA ARG A 131 10.79 -4.32 4.64
C ARG A 131 11.52 -3.02 4.29
N PRO A 132 11.41 -1.95 5.14
CA PRO A 132 11.91 -0.63 4.80
C PRO A 132 13.43 -0.60 4.60
N LYS A 133 14.18 -1.33 5.42
CA LYS A 133 15.66 -1.42 5.30
C LYS A 133 16.08 -2.01 3.96
N GLU A 134 15.47 -3.10 3.57
CA GLU A 134 15.81 -3.78 2.32
C GLU A 134 15.42 -2.93 1.10
N LEU A 135 14.27 -2.27 1.15
CA LEU A 135 13.86 -1.36 0.10
C LEU A 135 14.82 -0.17 -0.02
N ALA A 136 15.19 0.47 1.10
CA ALA A 136 16.13 1.58 1.11
C ALA A 136 17.50 1.18 0.55
N VAL A 137 18.04 0.03 0.96
CA VAL A 137 19.29 -0.50 0.44
C VAL A 137 19.22 -0.79 -1.05
N ALA A 138 18.13 -1.43 -1.52
CA ALA A 138 17.94 -1.73 -2.94
C ALA A 138 17.85 -0.46 -3.81
N LEU A 139 17.25 0.61 -3.29
CA LEU A 139 17.15 1.90 -3.97
C LEU A 139 18.51 2.60 -4.05
N LEU A 140 19.27 2.62 -2.95
CA LEU A 140 20.56 3.32 -2.89
C LEU A 140 21.69 2.58 -3.63
N ALA A 141 21.69 1.25 -3.62
CA ALA A 141 22.70 0.44 -4.29
C ALA A 141 22.68 0.56 -5.83
N ASN A 142 21.60 1.06 -6.41
CA ASN A 142 21.38 1.08 -7.86
C ASN A 142 21.14 2.48 -8.42
N ARG A 143 21.62 3.51 -7.73
CA ARG A 143 21.58 4.92 -8.17
C ARG A 143 22.55 5.25 -9.29
N SER A 144 23.48 4.35 -9.61
CA SER A 144 24.51 4.53 -10.65
C SER A 144 24.01 4.16 -12.04
#